data_d8b08a630621eb073b94c2b6b7989fa1
#
_entry.id   d8b08a630621eb073b94c2b6b7989fa1
#
_cell.length_a   1.000
_cell.length_b   1.000
_cell.length_c   1.000
_cell.angle_alpha   90.00
_cell.angle_beta   90.00
_cell.angle_gamma   90.00
#
_symmetry.space_group_name_H-M   'P 1'
#
loop_
_entity.id
_entity.type
_entity.pdbx_description
1 polymer ?
#
loop_
_entity_poly.entity_id
_entity_poly.type
_entity_poly.pdbx_seq_one_letter_code
_entity_poly.pdbx_strand_id
1 'polypeptide(L)'
;MKPATARLRILLIAAAIAVSAPAGHAETYFGKFIGKFVAEFDEEGGGRKVTLMEPYGFIDPYGKEWNVPTGYKTDGASVPAALWALYPPFTGNYRSAAVIHDYYCDNKDRTWQDTHKVFYFAMRAAHVDETTAKVMYSAVYLFGPRWGPGTQPGQHSAPIQATPGQQEKVVKDLQALVDKDNPDLDVLLNEAKRIGLQETSALPKRPE
;
A
#
# COMPACT_ATOMS: atom_id res chain seq x y z
N MET A 1 17.96 -91.27 -0.42
CA MET A 1 16.83 -90.35 -0.17
C MET A 1 17.34 -89.14 0.57
N LYS A 2 17.39 -87.97 -0.11
CA LYS A 2 17.81 -86.68 0.50
C LYS A 2 16.53 -85.83 0.69
N PRO A 3 16.29 -85.19 1.85
CA PRO A 3 15.18 -84.36 2.02
C PRO A 3 15.41 -82.98 1.34
N ALA A 4 14.36 -82.50 0.63
CA ALA A 4 14.35 -81.20 0.02
C ALA A 4 13.99 -80.14 1.07
N THR A 5 14.85 -79.16 1.30
CA THR A 5 14.65 -78.03 2.16
C THR A 5 13.89 -76.90 1.37
N ALA A 6 12.64 -76.69 1.65
CA ALA A 6 11.89 -75.57 1.13
C ALA A 6 12.34 -74.24 1.81
N ARG A 7 12.90 -73.31 1.03
CA ARG A 7 13.25 -71.98 1.51
C ARG A 7 12.02 -71.04 1.36
N LEU A 8 11.44 -70.68 2.48
CA LEU A 8 10.35 -69.68 2.57
C LEU A 8 10.99 -68.27 2.29
N ARG A 9 10.62 -67.65 1.16
CA ARG A 9 10.98 -66.25 0.85
C ARG A 9 9.91 -65.35 1.47
N ILE A 10 10.26 -64.64 2.54
CA ILE A 10 9.42 -63.58 3.11
C ILE A 10 9.60 -62.32 2.26
N LEU A 11 8.56 -61.92 1.55
CA LEU A 11 8.52 -60.65 0.79
C LEU A 11 8.15 -59.53 1.75
N LEU A 12 9.13 -58.72 2.15
CA LEU A 12 8.88 -57.49 2.90
C LEU A 12 8.38 -56.40 1.94
N ILE A 13 7.09 -56.12 1.99
CA ILE A 13 6.49 -54.98 1.29
C ILE A 13 6.71 -53.74 2.19
N ALA A 14 7.69 -52.90 1.85
CA ALA A 14 7.86 -51.60 2.47
C ALA A 14 6.81 -50.65 1.92
N ALA A 15 5.76 -50.36 2.72
CA ALA A 15 4.80 -49.30 2.42
C ALA A 15 5.48 -47.97 2.67
N ALA A 16 5.81 -47.25 1.60
CA ALA A 16 6.27 -45.86 1.67
C ALA A 16 5.07 -44.96 2.02
N ILE A 17 5.00 -44.51 3.25
CA ILE A 17 4.05 -43.47 3.67
C ILE A 17 4.59 -42.14 3.11
N ALA A 18 4.00 -41.65 2.02
CA ALA A 18 4.26 -40.30 1.51
C ALA A 18 3.62 -39.30 2.48
N VAL A 19 4.42 -38.72 3.37
CA VAL A 19 4.01 -37.56 4.17
C VAL A 19 3.96 -36.38 3.24
N SER A 20 2.75 -36.03 2.78
CA SER A 20 2.54 -34.75 2.10
C SER A 20 2.66 -33.62 3.13
N ALA A 21 3.77 -32.89 3.08
CA ALA A 21 3.89 -31.64 3.82
C ALA A 21 2.79 -30.66 3.33
N PRO A 22 2.06 -29.98 4.25
CA PRO A 22 1.12 -28.95 3.82
C PRO A 22 1.89 -27.90 3.03
N ALA A 23 1.38 -27.53 1.86
CA ALA A 23 1.90 -26.40 1.09
C ALA A 23 1.68 -25.14 1.94
N GLY A 24 2.69 -24.76 2.71
CA GLY A 24 2.69 -23.50 3.44
C GLY A 24 2.56 -22.40 2.40
N HIS A 25 1.49 -21.61 2.48
CA HIS A 25 1.37 -20.39 1.71
C HIS A 25 2.53 -19.50 2.19
N ALA A 26 3.52 -19.27 1.35
CA ALA A 26 4.57 -18.31 1.65
C ALA A 26 3.87 -16.96 1.82
N GLU A 27 3.90 -16.43 3.03
CA GLU A 27 3.36 -15.10 3.30
C GLU A 27 4.08 -14.08 2.42
N THR A 28 3.33 -13.30 1.65
CA THR A 28 3.94 -12.33 0.74
C THR A 28 4.66 -11.27 1.57
N TYR A 29 5.98 -11.16 1.38
CA TYR A 29 6.80 -10.18 2.06
C TYR A 29 6.58 -8.79 1.48
N PHE A 30 6.07 -7.86 2.29
CA PHE A 30 5.82 -6.48 1.89
C PHE A 30 6.88 -5.49 2.35
N GLY A 31 7.95 -5.93 3.00
CA GLY A 31 8.97 -5.07 3.56
C GLY A 31 8.94 -5.04 5.09
N LYS A 32 9.75 -4.18 5.69
CA LYS A 32 9.83 -4.03 7.15
C LYS A 32 10.13 -2.59 7.55
N PHE A 33 9.57 -2.15 8.68
CA PHE A 33 9.90 -0.87 9.29
C PHE A 33 11.26 -0.89 9.98
N ILE A 34 11.91 0.28 10.04
CA ILE A 34 13.16 0.55 10.75
C ILE A 34 12.85 1.53 11.88
N GLY A 35 13.29 1.22 13.09
CA GLY A 35 13.04 2.03 14.26
C GLY A 35 11.63 1.84 14.85
N LYS A 36 11.31 2.67 15.83
CA LYS A 36 9.98 2.71 16.45
C LYS A 36 9.23 3.93 15.95
N PHE A 37 7.95 3.77 15.65
CA PHE A 37 7.10 4.92 15.35
C PHE A 37 6.76 5.64 16.64
N VAL A 38 7.50 6.73 16.93
CA VAL A 38 7.28 7.63 18.08
C VAL A 38 6.97 9.00 17.53
N ALA A 39 5.75 9.48 17.73
CA ALA A 39 5.29 10.77 17.23
C ALA A 39 4.51 11.52 18.31
N GLU A 40 4.68 12.83 18.37
CA GLU A 40 3.96 13.74 19.22
C GLU A 40 2.88 14.45 18.39
N PHE A 41 1.67 14.54 18.96
CA PHE A 41 0.59 15.29 18.33
C PHE A 41 0.70 16.77 18.71
N ASP A 42 0.63 17.64 17.72
CA ASP A 42 0.65 19.08 17.90
C ASP A 42 -0.74 19.57 18.36
N GLU A 43 -0.84 20.00 19.61
CA GLU A 43 -2.10 20.50 20.19
C GLU A 43 -2.59 21.79 19.52
N GLU A 44 -1.69 22.68 19.09
CA GLU A 44 -2.03 23.93 18.41
C GLU A 44 -2.66 23.72 17.04
N GLY A 45 -2.38 22.59 16.40
CA GLY A 45 -2.97 22.18 15.10
C GLY A 45 -4.31 21.44 15.19
N GLY A 46 -4.94 21.41 16.36
CA GLY A 46 -6.17 20.62 16.57
C GLY A 46 -5.93 19.11 16.52
N GLY A 47 -4.72 18.64 16.88
CA GLY A 47 -4.35 17.23 16.93
C GLY A 47 -4.17 16.55 15.57
N ARG A 48 -4.14 17.31 14.47
CA ARG A 48 -3.95 16.74 13.12
C ARG A 48 -2.50 16.65 12.69
N LYS A 49 -1.61 17.50 13.26
CA LYS A 49 -0.19 17.46 12.93
C LYS A 49 0.53 16.55 13.90
N VAL A 50 1.48 15.80 13.38
CA VAL A 50 2.38 14.97 14.18
C VAL A 50 3.83 15.34 13.88
N THR A 51 4.64 15.33 14.92
CA THR A 51 6.10 15.51 14.83
C THR A 51 6.75 14.17 15.15
N LEU A 52 7.58 13.68 14.26
CA LEU A 52 8.34 12.44 14.47
C LEU A 52 9.45 12.69 15.50
N MET A 53 9.44 11.94 16.61
CA MET A 53 10.35 12.15 17.75
C MET A 53 11.64 11.33 17.65
N GLU A 54 11.63 10.25 16.88
CA GLU A 54 12.79 9.38 16.63
C GLU A 54 12.97 9.15 15.13
N PRO A 55 14.19 8.80 14.65
CA PRO A 55 14.36 8.41 13.25
C PRO A 55 13.50 7.20 12.94
N TYR A 56 12.83 7.24 11.80
CA TYR A 56 11.91 6.19 11.38
C TYR A 56 12.14 5.84 9.92
N GLY A 57 11.89 4.60 9.53
CA GLY A 57 12.11 4.21 8.14
C GLY A 57 11.39 2.93 7.77
N PHE A 58 11.56 2.58 6.50
CA PHE A 58 11.00 1.38 5.90
C PHE A 58 11.97 0.81 4.86
N ILE A 59 12.15 -0.50 4.85
CA ILE A 59 12.83 -1.22 3.76
C ILE A 59 11.75 -1.89 2.94
N ASP A 60 11.64 -1.51 1.68
CA ASP A 60 10.64 -2.09 0.78
C ASP A 60 10.98 -3.53 0.36
N PRO A 61 10.07 -4.25 -0.33
CA PRO A 61 10.31 -5.63 -0.75
C PRO A 61 11.52 -5.82 -1.68
N TYR A 62 12.01 -4.74 -2.29
CA TYR A 62 13.17 -4.74 -3.19
C TYR A 62 14.47 -4.36 -2.49
N GLY A 63 14.42 -4.14 -1.15
CA GLY A 63 15.60 -3.78 -0.34
C GLY A 63 15.94 -2.29 -0.35
N LYS A 64 15.09 -1.42 -0.93
CA LYS A 64 15.29 0.03 -0.96
C LYS A 64 14.88 0.65 0.37
N GLU A 65 15.76 1.46 0.94
CA GLU A 65 15.50 2.16 2.20
C GLU A 65 14.77 3.49 1.99
N TRP A 66 13.82 3.77 2.87
CA TRP A 66 12.98 4.94 2.93
C TRP A 66 13.06 5.51 4.35
N ASN A 67 13.95 6.49 4.55
CA ASN A 67 14.29 7.01 5.88
C ASN A 67 13.67 8.39 6.09
N VAL A 68 13.07 8.60 7.27
CA VAL A 68 12.47 9.85 7.71
C VAL A 68 13.21 10.33 8.95
N PRO A 69 13.76 11.55 8.96
CA PRO A 69 14.52 12.06 10.10
C PRO A 69 13.61 12.46 11.26
N THR A 70 14.19 12.48 12.46
CA THR A 70 13.56 13.12 13.64
C THR A 70 13.19 14.56 13.32
N GLY A 71 12.09 15.03 13.89
CA GLY A 71 11.61 16.39 13.72
C GLY A 71 10.77 16.62 12.45
N TYR A 72 10.61 15.62 11.59
CA TYR A 72 9.71 15.75 10.47
C TYR A 72 8.27 15.94 10.96
N LYS A 73 7.59 16.92 10.38
CA LYS A 73 6.20 17.26 10.71
C LYS A 73 5.30 16.96 9.52
N THR A 74 4.19 16.28 9.78
CA THR A 74 3.17 16.00 8.76
C THR A 74 1.77 16.11 9.35
N ASP A 75 0.81 16.39 8.50
CA ASP A 75 -0.63 16.36 8.81
C ASP A 75 -1.38 15.27 8.04
N GLY A 76 -0.67 14.39 7.32
CA GLY A 76 -1.28 13.36 6.47
C GLY A 76 -1.97 13.92 5.23
N ALA A 77 -1.65 15.17 4.82
CA ALA A 77 -2.32 15.87 3.73
C ALA A 77 -2.03 15.30 2.33
N SER A 78 -1.00 14.45 2.19
CA SER A 78 -0.68 13.81 0.92
C SER A 78 -1.70 12.74 0.51
N VAL A 79 -2.58 12.35 1.42
CA VAL A 79 -3.72 11.45 1.14
C VAL A 79 -4.93 12.31 0.73
N PRO A 80 -5.57 12.05 -0.42
CA PRO A 80 -6.71 12.84 -0.88
C PRO A 80 -7.83 12.96 0.16
N ALA A 81 -8.37 14.16 0.33
CA ALA A 81 -9.42 14.44 1.33
C ALA A 81 -10.67 13.54 1.19
N ALA A 82 -10.96 13.06 -0.01
CA ALA A 82 -12.05 12.10 -0.25
C ALA A 82 -11.87 10.77 0.50
N LEU A 83 -10.62 10.41 0.82
CA LEU A 83 -10.34 9.23 1.64
C LEU A 83 -10.57 9.46 3.13
N TRP A 84 -10.54 10.71 3.60
CA TRP A 84 -10.67 11.00 5.04
C TRP A 84 -12.01 10.61 5.64
N ALA A 85 -13.07 10.58 4.84
CA ALA A 85 -14.39 10.12 5.27
C ALA A 85 -14.41 8.60 5.56
N LEU A 86 -13.64 7.82 4.80
CA LEU A 86 -13.55 6.38 4.93
C LEU A 86 -12.34 5.96 5.79
N TYR A 87 -11.24 6.70 5.67
CA TYR A 87 -9.96 6.43 6.31
C TYR A 87 -9.42 7.73 6.91
N PRO A 88 -9.87 8.14 8.11
CA PRO A 88 -9.45 9.38 8.75
C PRO A 88 -7.93 9.43 8.96
N PRO A 89 -7.25 10.58 8.70
CA PRO A 89 -5.82 10.71 8.90
C PRO A 89 -5.37 10.27 10.30
N PHE A 90 -4.22 9.62 10.39
CA PHE A 90 -3.60 9.17 11.64
C PHE A 90 -4.45 8.23 12.52
N THR A 91 -5.46 7.58 11.96
CA THR A 91 -6.19 6.50 12.63
C THR A 91 -5.75 5.14 12.06
N GLY A 92 -5.85 4.08 12.85
CA GLY A 92 -5.51 2.73 12.38
C GLY A 92 -4.02 2.48 12.09
N ASN A 93 -3.74 1.38 11.42
CA ASN A 93 -2.38 0.87 11.21
C ASN A 93 -1.62 1.57 10.08
N TYR A 94 -2.27 2.37 9.22
CA TYR A 94 -1.60 3.03 8.09
C TYR A 94 -0.83 4.30 8.46
N ARG A 95 -0.91 4.79 9.71
CA ARG A 95 -0.21 6.00 10.19
C ARG A 95 1.29 5.97 9.91
N SER A 96 1.93 4.85 10.21
CA SER A 96 3.35 4.65 9.98
C SER A 96 3.73 4.71 8.51
N ALA A 97 2.87 4.18 7.64
CA ALA A 97 3.03 4.25 6.20
C ALA A 97 2.81 5.67 5.67
N ALA A 98 1.82 6.41 6.22
CA ALA A 98 1.53 7.78 5.82
C ALA A 98 2.71 8.73 6.06
N VAL A 99 3.39 8.63 7.21
CA VAL A 99 4.56 9.47 7.51
C VAL A 99 5.69 9.28 6.48
N ILE A 100 5.95 8.03 6.07
CA ILE A 100 6.93 7.74 5.01
C ILE A 100 6.50 8.36 3.68
N HIS A 101 5.25 8.15 3.30
CA HIS A 101 4.69 8.68 2.06
C HIS A 101 4.76 10.21 2.01
N ASP A 102 4.33 10.90 3.07
CA ASP A 102 4.31 12.35 3.14
C ASP A 102 5.71 12.94 3.06
N TYR A 103 6.68 12.37 3.79
CA TYR A 103 8.07 12.83 3.73
C TYR A 103 8.61 12.83 2.30
N TYR A 104 8.39 11.77 1.54
CA TYR A 104 8.88 11.66 0.16
C TYR A 104 8.01 12.45 -0.83
N CYS A 105 6.76 12.73 -0.52
CA CYS A 105 5.96 13.69 -1.26
C CYS A 105 6.48 15.12 -1.10
N ASP A 106 6.99 15.49 0.09
CA ASP A 106 7.56 16.81 0.34
C ASP A 106 8.96 16.97 -0.27
N ASN A 107 9.84 15.99 -0.06
CA ASN A 107 11.24 16.07 -0.44
C ASN A 107 11.50 15.77 -1.92
N LYS A 108 10.68 14.90 -2.56
CA LYS A 108 10.74 14.56 -4.00
C LYS A 108 12.07 13.99 -4.50
N ASP A 109 12.88 13.43 -3.60
CA ASP A 109 14.14 12.76 -3.93
C ASP A 109 13.97 11.35 -4.53
N ARG A 110 12.72 10.92 -4.66
CA ARG A 110 12.26 9.70 -5.34
C ARG A 110 11.22 10.06 -6.40
N THR A 111 10.90 9.11 -7.29
CA THR A 111 9.78 9.32 -8.21
C THR A 111 8.45 9.27 -7.46
N TRP A 112 7.45 10.03 -7.92
CA TRP A 112 6.13 9.97 -7.31
C TRP A 112 5.50 8.57 -7.41
N GLN A 113 5.80 7.83 -8.48
CA GLN A 113 5.33 6.45 -8.67
C GLN A 113 5.89 5.53 -7.57
N ASP A 114 7.19 5.60 -7.32
CA ASP A 114 7.84 4.83 -6.25
C ASP A 114 7.30 5.25 -4.88
N THR A 115 7.13 6.56 -4.66
CA THR A 115 6.60 7.11 -3.40
C THR A 115 5.18 6.65 -3.12
N HIS A 116 4.30 6.63 -4.12
CA HIS A 116 2.95 6.08 -3.95
C HIS A 116 2.99 4.56 -3.78
N LYS A 117 3.89 3.86 -4.46
CA LYS A 117 4.01 2.41 -4.35
C LYS A 117 4.56 1.96 -2.99
N VAL A 118 5.53 2.69 -2.41
CA VAL A 118 6.02 2.38 -1.07
C VAL A 118 4.93 2.57 0.00
N PHE A 119 4.01 3.50 -0.19
CA PHE A 119 2.85 3.65 0.68
C PHE A 119 2.03 2.35 0.75
N TYR A 120 1.75 1.73 -0.40
CA TYR A 120 1.07 0.43 -0.45
C TYR A 120 1.86 -0.65 0.31
N PHE A 121 3.15 -0.78 0.05
CA PHE A 121 3.98 -1.79 0.72
C PHE A 121 4.04 -1.57 2.24
N ALA A 122 4.24 -0.34 2.67
CA ALA A 122 4.29 0.01 4.08
C ALA A 122 2.93 -0.22 4.78
N MET A 123 1.80 0.07 4.12
CA MET A 123 0.47 -0.27 4.63
C MET A 123 0.32 -1.77 4.83
N ARG A 124 0.71 -2.59 3.84
CA ARG A 124 0.62 -4.05 3.94
C ARG A 124 1.54 -4.60 5.04
N ALA A 125 2.76 -4.06 5.16
CA ALA A 125 3.69 -4.41 6.25
C ALA A 125 3.17 -3.97 7.64
N ALA A 126 2.33 -2.92 7.70
CA ALA A 126 1.64 -2.48 8.91
C ALA A 126 0.33 -3.24 9.18
N HIS A 127 0.08 -4.35 8.47
CA HIS A 127 -1.13 -5.18 8.57
C HIS A 127 -2.45 -4.44 8.25
N VAL A 128 -2.39 -3.41 7.42
CA VAL A 128 -3.60 -2.86 6.78
C VAL A 128 -4.16 -3.93 5.85
N ASP A 129 -5.45 -4.16 5.90
CA ASP A 129 -6.09 -5.15 5.03
C ASP A 129 -5.85 -4.83 3.54
N GLU A 130 -5.89 -5.85 2.71
CA GLU A 130 -5.50 -5.73 1.30
C GLU A 130 -6.43 -4.80 0.52
N THR A 131 -7.73 -4.89 0.76
CA THR A 131 -8.73 -4.05 0.10
C THR A 131 -8.48 -2.58 0.42
N THR A 132 -8.37 -2.23 1.70
CA THR A 132 -8.06 -0.87 2.15
C THR A 132 -6.76 -0.36 1.53
N ALA A 133 -5.68 -1.15 1.59
CA ALA A 133 -4.39 -0.76 1.03
C ALA A 133 -4.45 -0.53 -0.49
N LYS A 134 -5.15 -1.39 -1.23
CA LYS A 134 -5.37 -1.25 -2.67
C LYS A 134 -6.16 0.00 -3.04
N VAL A 135 -7.25 0.27 -2.32
CA VAL A 135 -8.08 1.46 -2.55
C VAL A 135 -7.32 2.74 -2.24
N MET A 136 -6.64 2.82 -1.09
CA MET A 136 -5.84 3.98 -0.69
C MET A 136 -4.69 4.23 -1.69
N TYR A 137 -3.99 3.19 -2.10
CA TYR A 137 -2.94 3.30 -3.12
C TYR A 137 -3.48 3.84 -4.44
N SER A 138 -4.59 3.29 -4.92
CA SER A 138 -5.22 3.74 -6.17
C SER A 138 -5.65 5.19 -6.09
N ALA A 139 -6.19 5.62 -4.96
CA ALA A 139 -6.62 7.01 -4.77
C ALA A 139 -5.44 7.99 -4.73
N VAL A 140 -4.33 7.67 -4.01
CA VAL A 140 -3.14 8.53 -4.05
C VAL A 140 -2.47 8.49 -5.43
N TYR A 141 -2.53 7.38 -6.14
CA TYR A 141 -2.03 7.28 -7.51
C TYR A 141 -2.82 8.17 -8.48
N LEU A 142 -4.13 8.31 -8.31
CA LEU A 142 -5.00 9.13 -9.16
C LEU A 142 -4.95 10.61 -8.79
N PHE A 143 -5.07 10.92 -7.51
CA PHE A 143 -5.35 12.26 -7.01
C PHE A 143 -4.22 12.84 -6.16
N GLY A 144 -3.23 12.04 -5.80
CA GLY A 144 -2.09 12.45 -4.99
C GLY A 144 -1.11 13.35 -5.73
N PRO A 145 -0.13 13.92 -5.01
CA PRO A 145 0.86 14.81 -5.59
C PRO A 145 1.74 14.11 -6.61
N ARG A 146 2.04 14.80 -7.71
CA ARG A 146 2.97 14.34 -8.74
C ARG A 146 4.03 15.39 -9.01
N TRP A 147 5.20 14.92 -9.41
CA TRP A 147 6.34 15.75 -9.73
C TRP A 147 7.20 15.12 -10.82
N GLY A 148 7.97 15.98 -11.50
CA GLY A 148 8.97 15.58 -12.48
C GLY A 148 10.39 15.92 -11.99
N PRO A 149 11.40 15.59 -12.79
CA PRO A 149 12.77 16.01 -12.53
C PRO A 149 12.87 17.53 -12.35
N GLY A 150 13.54 17.98 -11.28
CA GLY A 150 13.75 19.41 -11.01
C GLY A 150 12.57 20.14 -10.35
N THR A 151 11.47 19.43 -10.02
CA THR A 151 10.37 20.03 -9.24
C THR A 151 10.86 20.39 -7.85
N GLN A 152 10.64 21.63 -7.44
CA GLN A 152 11.04 22.11 -6.11
C GLN A 152 10.11 21.55 -5.01
N PRO A 153 10.59 21.43 -3.76
CA PRO A 153 9.75 21.13 -2.62
C PRO A 153 8.52 22.05 -2.58
N GLY A 154 7.35 21.50 -2.23
CA GLY A 154 6.09 22.23 -2.19
C GLY A 154 5.40 22.43 -3.56
N GLN A 155 6.09 22.22 -4.68
CA GLN A 155 5.50 22.27 -6.02
C GLN A 155 5.07 20.87 -6.47
N HIS A 156 3.81 20.70 -6.77
CA HIS A 156 3.27 19.43 -7.28
C HIS A 156 2.02 19.69 -8.12
N SER A 157 1.65 18.72 -8.92
CA SER A 157 0.39 18.70 -9.65
C SER A 157 -0.36 17.40 -9.35
N ALA A 158 -1.69 17.47 -9.32
CA ALA A 158 -2.52 16.28 -9.38
C ALA A 158 -2.76 15.91 -10.86
N PRO A 159 -2.73 14.64 -11.23
CA PRO A 159 -2.89 14.25 -12.63
C PRO A 159 -4.33 14.38 -13.11
N ILE A 160 -5.27 14.13 -12.21
CA ILE A 160 -6.71 14.19 -12.50
C ILE A 160 -7.31 15.27 -11.61
N GLN A 161 -7.80 16.31 -12.24
CA GLN A 161 -8.56 17.37 -11.56
C GLN A 161 -9.98 16.87 -11.33
N ALA A 162 -10.32 16.60 -10.08
CA ALA A 162 -11.62 16.08 -9.69
C ALA A 162 -12.11 16.82 -8.45
N THR A 163 -13.42 17.10 -8.43
CA THR A 163 -14.07 17.65 -7.23
C THR A 163 -14.06 16.61 -6.09
N PRO A 164 -14.19 17.02 -4.82
CA PRO A 164 -14.27 16.07 -3.70
C PRO A 164 -15.34 14.98 -3.89
N GLY A 165 -16.52 15.35 -4.42
CA GLY A 165 -17.59 14.40 -4.69
C GLY A 165 -17.24 13.37 -5.79
N GLN A 166 -16.51 13.80 -6.83
CA GLN A 166 -16.02 12.90 -7.87
C GLN A 166 -14.93 11.96 -7.33
N GLN A 167 -14.02 12.48 -6.51
CA GLN A 167 -13.00 11.64 -5.85
C GLN A 167 -13.68 10.59 -4.95
N GLU A 168 -14.69 10.98 -4.17
CA GLU A 168 -15.44 10.07 -3.30
C GLU A 168 -16.14 8.98 -4.12
N LYS A 169 -16.78 9.35 -5.24
CA LYS A 169 -17.41 8.37 -6.12
C LYS A 169 -16.40 7.39 -6.71
N VAL A 170 -15.26 7.88 -7.20
CA VAL A 170 -14.19 7.02 -7.72
C VAL A 170 -13.67 6.06 -6.64
N VAL A 171 -13.48 6.54 -5.41
CA VAL A 171 -13.05 5.68 -4.29
C VAL A 171 -14.07 4.58 -3.99
N LYS A 172 -15.37 4.89 -4.01
CA LYS A 172 -16.44 3.89 -3.83
C LYS A 172 -16.46 2.86 -4.96
N ASP A 173 -16.29 3.30 -6.20
CA ASP A 173 -16.24 2.41 -7.37
C ASP A 173 -15.02 1.48 -7.31
N LEU A 174 -13.85 2.01 -6.87
CA LEU A 174 -12.65 1.23 -6.64
C LEU A 174 -12.82 0.22 -5.50
N GLN A 175 -13.47 0.61 -4.41
CA GLN A 175 -13.80 -0.29 -3.31
C GLN A 175 -14.66 -1.46 -3.80
N ALA A 176 -15.73 -1.17 -4.52
CA ALA A 176 -16.62 -2.19 -5.08
C ALA A 176 -15.89 -3.14 -6.06
N LEU A 177 -14.96 -2.61 -6.87
CA LEU A 177 -14.14 -3.41 -7.78
C LEU A 177 -13.22 -4.36 -7.01
N VAL A 178 -12.54 -3.86 -5.97
CA VAL A 178 -11.63 -4.68 -5.17
C VAL A 178 -12.40 -5.73 -4.38
N ASP A 179 -13.53 -5.38 -3.78
CA ASP A 179 -14.38 -6.32 -3.03
C ASP A 179 -14.92 -7.46 -3.91
N LYS A 180 -15.23 -7.15 -5.17
CA LYS A 180 -15.78 -8.13 -6.09
C LYS A 180 -14.71 -9.03 -6.73
N ASP A 181 -13.67 -8.43 -7.28
CA ASP A 181 -12.75 -9.10 -8.21
C ASP A 181 -11.32 -9.21 -7.66
N ASN A 182 -10.98 -8.45 -6.61
CA ASN A 182 -9.66 -8.35 -5.99
C ASN A 182 -8.49 -8.37 -7.00
N PRO A 183 -8.48 -7.50 -8.01
CA PRO A 183 -7.52 -7.56 -9.09
C PRO A 183 -6.08 -7.30 -8.61
N ASP A 184 -5.09 -7.76 -9.37
CA ASP A 184 -3.69 -7.39 -9.17
C ASP A 184 -3.48 -5.88 -9.30
N LEU A 185 -2.43 -5.33 -8.66
CA LEU A 185 -2.21 -3.88 -8.59
C LEU A 185 -2.14 -3.21 -9.96
N ASP A 186 -1.49 -3.82 -10.95
CA ASP A 186 -1.35 -3.22 -12.28
C ASP A 186 -2.70 -3.18 -13.02
N VAL A 187 -3.51 -4.23 -12.88
CA VAL A 187 -4.88 -4.28 -13.41
C VAL A 187 -5.73 -3.23 -12.70
N LEU A 188 -5.66 -3.17 -11.38
CA LEU A 188 -6.38 -2.19 -10.57
C LEU A 188 -6.04 -0.75 -10.97
N LEU A 189 -4.76 -0.42 -11.17
CA LEU A 189 -4.35 0.93 -11.56
C LEU A 189 -4.84 1.31 -12.96
N ASN A 190 -4.90 0.37 -13.89
CA ASN A 190 -5.44 0.62 -15.23
C ASN A 190 -6.95 0.91 -15.16
N GLU A 191 -7.70 0.12 -14.37
CA GLU A 191 -9.12 0.35 -14.13
C GLU A 191 -9.35 1.66 -13.36
N ALA A 192 -8.53 1.95 -12.35
CA ALA A 192 -8.59 3.21 -11.61
C ALA A 192 -8.45 4.43 -12.54
N LYS A 193 -7.47 4.40 -13.46
CA LYS A 193 -7.32 5.47 -14.48
C LYS A 193 -8.55 5.59 -15.36
N ARG A 194 -9.11 4.48 -15.82
CA ARG A 194 -10.31 4.46 -16.65
C ARG A 194 -11.51 5.07 -15.91
N ILE A 195 -11.77 4.65 -14.67
CA ILE A 195 -12.85 5.18 -13.82
C ILE A 195 -12.64 6.66 -13.55
N GLY A 196 -11.44 7.07 -13.16
CA GLY A 196 -11.11 8.46 -12.88
C GLY A 196 -11.30 9.38 -14.09
N LEU A 197 -10.87 8.96 -15.28
CA LEU A 197 -11.05 9.71 -16.52
C LEU A 197 -12.52 9.79 -16.94
N GLN A 198 -13.30 8.74 -16.78
CA GLN A 198 -14.73 8.74 -17.08
C GLN A 198 -15.50 9.72 -16.18
N GLU A 199 -15.23 9.67 -14.87
CA GLU A 199 -15.91 10.54 -13.92
C GLU A 199 -15.59 12.00 -14.15
N THR A 200 -14.34 12.36 -14.51
CA THR A 200 -13.94 13.75 -14.75
C THR A 200 -14.36 14.27 -16.13
N SER A 201 -14.50 13.41 -17.14
CA SER A 201 -14.99 13.78 -18.47
C SER A 201 -16.50 14.04 -18.52
N ALA A 202 -17.25 13.54 -17.54
CA ALA A 202 -18.69 13.76 -17.39
C ALA A 202 -19.04 15.14 -16.82
N LEU A 203 -18.07 16.03 -16.58
CA LEU A 203 -18.35 17.42 -16.15
C LEU A 203 -19.16 18.15 -17.23
N PRO A 204 -20.25 18.85 -16.85
CA PRO A 204 -20.92 19.73 -17.75
C PRO A 204 -19.91 20.79 -18.25
N LYS A 205 -19.85 20.98 -19.57
CA LYS A 205 -19.08 22.07 -20.16
C LYS A 205 -19.51 23.36 -19.45
N ARG A 206 -18.53 24.12 -18.95
CA ARG A 206 -18.79 25.41 -18.33
C ARG A 206 -19.61 26.23 -19.31
N PRO A 207 -20.75 26.83 -18.93
CA PRO A 207 -21.45 27.77 -19.82
C PRO A 207 -20.46 28.90 -20.18
N GLU A 208 -20.39 29.25 -21.46
CA GLU A 208 -19.59 30.35 -22.01
C GLU A 208 -20.04 31.68 -21.44
#